data_e86ff781d9be70f68ddc69ca88a9e634
#
_entry.id   e86ff781d9be70f68ddc69ca88a9e634
#
_cell.length_a   1.000
_cell.length_b   1.000
_cell.length_c   1.000
_cell.angle_alpha   90.00
_cell.angle_beta   90.00
_cell.angle_gamma   90.00
#
_symmetry.space_group_name_H-M   'P 1'
#
loop_
_entity.id
_entity.type
_entity.pdbx_description
1 polymer ?
#
loop_
_entity_poly.entity_id
_entity_poly.type
_entity_poly.pdbx_seq_one_letter_code
_entity_poly.pdbx_strand_id
1 'polypeptide(L)'
;MSRTFLALTLLTSPGCTQIAQPSESATPPAQQPAYAALAAKYFSETMADRASFENFEISELRWVHGLKGWSWLACVHFVDHGHLRTYALFIQNDAVIDARYAVQVDSCGSQSYTPFDVVTGVLGRPTAPRQPPLY
;
A
#
# COMPACT_ATOMS: atom_id res chain seq x y z
N MET A 1 23.93 -48.52 -54.98
CA MET A 1 23.42 -47.10 -54.92
C MET A 1 22.57 -46.96 -53.67
N SER A 2 23.19 -46.51 -52.56
CA SER A 2 22.49 -46.33 -51.25
C SER A 2 22.15 -44.86 -51.12
N ARG A 3 20.90 -44.56 -50.91
CA ARG A 3 20.43 -43.22 -50.60
C ARG A 3 20.07 -43.15 -49.08
N THR A 4 20.94 -42.48 -48.36
CA THR A 4 20.75 -42.19 -46.95
C THR A 4 19.87 -40.93 -46.80
N PHE A 5 18.67 -41.07 -46.22
CA PHE A 5 17.81 -39.94 -45.85
C PHE A 5 18.18 -39.46 -44.46
N LEU A 6 18.68 -38.25 -44.38
CA LEU A 6 18.89 -37.55 -43.11
C LEU A 6 17.57 -36.91 -42.66
N ALA A 7 16.99 -37.42 -41.55
CA ALA A 7 15.81 -36.80 -40.95
C ALA A 7 16.27 -35.70 -39.99
N LEU A 8 15.90 -34.48 -40.29
CA LEU A 8 16.15 -33.29 -39.47
C LEU A 8 14.97 -33.13 -38.48
N THR A 9 15.15 -33.51 -37.22
CA THR A 9 14.17 -33.32 -36.15
C THR A 9 14.30 -31.89 -35.61
N LEU A 10 13.29 -31.05 -35.89
CA LEU A 10 13.12 -29.73 -35.27
C LEU A 10 12.58 -29.96 -33.82
N LEU A 11 13.41 -29.63 -32.85
CA LEU A 11 13.00 -29.48 -31.44
C LEU A 11 12.32 -28.13 -31.25
N THR A 12 10.98 -28.12 -31.20
CA THR A 12 10.22 -26.97 -30.73
C THR A 12 10.22 -26.94 -29.21
N SER A 13 10.96 -26.04 -28.62
CA SER A 13 10.91 -25.77 -27.16
C SER A 13 9.60 -25.05 -26.83
N PRO A 14 8.75 -25.55 -25.93
CA PRO A 14 7.63 -24.78 -25.42
C PRO A 14 8.17 -23.66 -24.52
N GLY A 15 8.04 -22.43 -24.97
CA GLY A 15 8.31 -21.24 -24.17
C GLY A 15 7.32 -21.19 -23.01
N CYS A 16 7.76 -21.53 -21.81
CA CYS A 16 7.03 -21.23 -20.58
C CYS A 16 6.93 -19.72 -20.45
N THR A 17 5.77 -19.17 -20.71
CA THR A 17 5.44 -17.80 -20.35
C THR A 17 5.41 -17.75 -18.82
N GLN A 18 6.47 -17.29 -18.19
CA GLN A 18 6.48 -17.02 -16.75
C GLN A 18 5.55 -15.83 -16.53
N ILE A 19 4.35 -16.12 -16.05
CA ILE A 19 3.49 -15.12 -15.43
C ILE A 19 4.27 -14.64 -14.21
N ALA A 20 4.64 -13.35 -14.19
CA ALA A 20 5.30 -12.73 -13.05
C ALA A 20 4.42 -12.92 -11.82
N GLN A 21 4.77 -13.86 -10.94
CA GLN A 21 4.13 -14.01 -9.65
C GLN A 21 4.45 -12.76 -8.82
N PRO A 22 3.46 -12.17 -8.10
CA PRO A 22 3.75 -11.15 -7.13
C PRO A 22 4.83 -11.69 -6.19
N SER A 23 5.93 -10.94 -6.05
CA SER A 23 7.06 -11.40 -5.27
C SER A 23 6.64 -11.60 -3.82
N GLU A 24 6.57 -12.83 -3.36
CA GLU A 24 6.34 -13.19 -1.96
C GLU A 24 7.60 -12.95 -1.12
N SER A 25 8.24 -11.80 -1.29
CA SER A 25 9.44 -11.48 -0.54
C SER A 25 9.08 -10.92 0.82
N ALA A 26 9.50 -11.63 1.88
CA ALA A 26 9.45 -11.13 3.26
C ALA A 26 10.35 -9.88 3.47
N THR A 27 11.25 -9.60 2.54
CA THR A 27 12.14 -8.44 2.57
C THR A 27 11.48 -7.26 1.86
N PRO A 28 11.33 -6.10 2.52
CA PRO A 28 10.76 -4.92 1.89
C PRO A 28 11.64 -4.42 0.75
N PRO A 29 11.05 -3.81 -0.29
CA PRO A 29 11.79 -3.10 -1.31
C PRO A 29 12.69 -2.02 -0.70
N ALA A 30 13.87 -1.79 -1.29
CA ALA A 30 14.82 -0.79 -0.79
C ALA A 30 14.25 0.64 -0.85
N GLN A 31 13.37 0.92 -1.80
CA GLN A 31 12.73 2.22 -1.96
C GLN A 31 11.27 2.15 -1.49
N GLN A 32 10.93 3.04 -0.57
CA GLN A 32 9.54 3.23 -0.14
C GLN A 32 8.77 4.01 -1.21
N PRO A 33 7.47 3.70 -1.42
CA PRO A 33 6.63 4.47 -2.31
C PRO A 33 6.33 5.87 -1.73
N ALA A 34 5.88 6.78 -2.60
CA ALA A 34 5.36 8.10 -2.20
C ALA A 34 3.96 7.95 -1.56
N TYR A 35 3.90 7.32 -0.40
CA TYR A 35 2.67 6.82 0.20
C TYR A 35 1.64 7.91 0.54
N ALA A 36 2.07 9.11 0.95
CA ALA A 36 1.14 10.20 1.22
C ALA A 36 0.45 10.69 -0.08
N ALA A 37 1.19 10.74 -1.19
CA ALA A 37 0.60 11.06 -2.51
C ALA A 37 -0.35 9.97 -2.99
N LEU A 38 -0.02 8.70 -2.77
CA LEU A 38 -0.90 7.56 -3.09
C LEU A 38 -2.17 7.56 -2.24
N ALA A 39 -2.06 7.90 -0.96
CA ALA A 39 -3.21 8.07 -0.06
C ALA A 39 -4.10 9.22 -0.52
N ALA A 40 -3.53 10.38 -0.85
CA ALA A 40 -4.27 11.53 -1.36
C ALA A 40 -5.03 11.18 -2.64
N LYS A 41 -4.39 10.50 -3.57
CA LYS A 41 -5.01 10.00 -4.80
C LYS A 41 -6.17 9.05 -4.50
N TYR A 42 -5.95 8.07 -3.62
CA TYR A 42 -6.97 7.10 -3.24
C TYR A 42 -8.22 7.80 -2.67
N PHE A 43 -8.04 8.68 -1.68
CA PHE A 43 -9.18 9.39 -1.08
C PHE A 43 -9.89 10.31 -2.08
N SER A 44 -9.15 10.94 -3.02
CA SER A 44 -9.76 11.79 -4.04
C SER A 44 -10.59 11.03 -5.08
N GLU A 45 -10.20 9.81 -5.40
CA GLU A 45 -10.85 9.00 -6.43
C GLU A 45 -11.98 8.13 -5.86
N THR A 46 -11.87 7.71 -4.60
CA THR A 46 -12.74 6.66 -4.03
C THR A 46 -13.78 7.21 -3.06
N MET A 47 -13.50 8.32 -2.39
CA MET A 47 -14.38 8.88 -1.35
C MET A 47 -15.11 10.12 -1.87
N ALA A 48 -16.37 9.98 -2.28
CA ALA A 48 -17.19 11.07 -2.79
C ALA A 48 -17.41 12.20 -1.76
N ASP A 49 -17.55 11.82 -0.47
CA ASP A 49 -17.88 12.75 0.62
C ASP A 49 -16.65 13.27 1.37
N ARG A 50 -15.45 13.13 0.80
CA ARG A 50 -14.21 13.57 1.45
C ARG A 50 -14.17 15.05 1.84
N ALA A 51 -15.03 15.88 1.23
CA ALA A 51 -15.15 17.31 1.56
C ALA A 51 -15.61 17.55 3.00
N SER A 52 -16.28 16.54 3.62
CA SER A 52 -16.68 16.56 5.03
C SER A 52 -15.61 16.01 5.97
N PHE A 53 -14.51 15.46 5.44
CA PHE A 53 -13.44 14.88 6.22
C PHE A 53 -12.39 15.92 6.58
N GLU A 54 -11.94 15.89 7.81
CA GLU A 54 -11.00 16.85 8.38
C GLU A 54 -9.83 16.14 9.05
N ASN A 55 -8.75 16.89 9.26
CA ASN A 55 -7.61 16.47 10.06
C ASN A 55 -6.99 15.15 9.58
N PHE A 56 -6.63 15.08 8.32
CA PHE A 56 -5.94 13.92 7.78
C PHE A 56 -4.54 13.78 8.34
N GLU A 57 -4.25 12.59 8.88
CA GLU A 57 -2.95 12.20 9.38
C GLU A 57 -2.59 10.81 8.85
N ILE A 58 -1.32 10.58 8.57
CA ILE A 58 -0.84 9.32 8.03
C ILE A 58 0.32 8.77 8.86
N SER A 59 0.35 7.46 9.07
CA SER A 59 1.45 6.78 9.76
C SER A 59 2.66 6.59 8.84
N GLU A 60 3.81 6.25 9.42
CA GLU A 60 4.92 5.71 8.67
C GLU A 60 4.54 4.35 8.05
N LEU A 61 5.24 3.99 6.98
CA LEU A 61 5.05 2.71 6.30
C LEU A 61 5.61 1.55 7.11
N ARG A 62 4.87 0.44 7.08
CA ARG A 62 5.31 -0.86 7.61
C ARG A 62 5.18 -1.93 6.54
N TRP A 63 6.14 -2.83 6.45
CA TRP A 63 6.09 -3.97 5.56
C TRP A 63 5.36 -5.11 6.24
N VAL A 64 4.24 -5.54 5.68
CA VAL A 64 3.34 -6.52 6.29
C VAL A 64 2.89 -7.57 5.28
N HIS A 65 2.55 -8.76 5.79
CA HIS A 65 1.89 -9.79 4.99
C HIS A 65 0.38 -9.70 5.18
N GLY A 66 -0.32 -9.25 4.16
CA GLY A 66 -1.79 -9.11 4.14
C GLY A 66 -2.46 -10.19 3.29
N LEU A 67 -3.76 -10.03 3.05
CA LEU A 67 -4.56 -10.96 2.23
C LEU A 67 -4.09 -11.05 0.77
N LYS A 68 -3.48 -10.00 0.26
CA LYS A 68 -2.93 -9.90 -1.11
C LYS A 68 -1.41 -10.05 -1.15
N GLY A 69 -0.81 -10.69 -0.16
CA GLY A 69 0.63 -10.89 -0.05
C GLY A 69 1.35 -9.76 0.69
N TRP A 70 2.66 -9.70 0.52
CA TRP A 70 3.50 -8.67 1.13
C TRP A 70 3.23 -7.29 0.52
N SER A 71 3.02 -6.31 1.38
CA SER A 71 2.72 -4.94 0.97
C SER A 71 3.17 -3.92 2.01
N TRP A 72 3.30 -2.67 1.59
CA TRP A 72 3.42 -1.56 2.52
C TRP A 72 2.05 -1.25 3.12
N LEU A 73 2.00 -1.08 4.43
CA LEU A 73 0.82 -0.64 5.16
C LEU A 73 1.03 0.78 5.68
N ALA A 74 0.13 1.67 5.29
CA ALA A 74 -0.03 2.99 5.89
C ALA A 74 -1.39 3.06 6.60
N CYS A 75 -1.42 3.58 7.81
CA CYS A 75 -2.67 3.90 8.50
C CYS A 75 -3.00 5.38 8.28
N VAL A 76 -4.25 5.68 7.99
CA VAL A 76 -4.74 7.05 7.80
C VAL A 76 -5.84 7.36 8.80
N HIS A 77 -5.65 8.41 9.57
CA HIS A 77 -6.67 8.99 10.44
C HIS A 77 -7.35 10.17 9.73
N PHE A 78 -8.62 10.31 9.93
CA PHE A 78 -9.37 11.51 9.59
C PHE A 78 -10.62 11.62 10.46
N VAL A 79 -11.18 12.80 10.55
CA VAL A 79 -12.44 13.05 11.27
C VAL A 79 -13.58 13.14 10.26
N ASP A 80 -14.60 12.33 10.46
CA ASP A 80 -15.82 12.29 9.68
C ASP A 80 -17.01 12.62 10.59
N HIS A 81 -17.66 13.77 10.38
CA HIS A 81 -18.78 14.24 11.21
C HIS A 81 -18.48 14.19 12.72
N GLY A 82 -17.29 14.62 13.12
CA GLY A 82 -16.84 14.62 14.51
C GLY A 82 -16.35 13.26 15.04
N HIS A 83 -16.37 12.22 14.23
CA HIS A 83 -15.89 10.88 14.60
C HIS A 83 -14.54 10.58 13.97
N LEU A 84 -13.58 10.17 14.80
CA LEU A 84 -12.28 9.69 14.30
C LEU A 84 -12.49 8.38 13.53
N ARG A 85 -12.00 8.35 12.30
CA ARG A 85 -11.96 7.17 11.43
C ARG A 85 -10.51 6.79 11.18
N THR A 86 -10.28 5.51 11.05
CA THR A 86 -8.96 4.97 10.72
C THR A 86 -9.08 3.98 9.58
N TYR A 87 -8.32 4.24 8.52
CA TYR A 87 -8.18 3.35 7.37
C TYR A 87 -6.80 2.71 7.33
N ALA A 88 -6.74 1.45 6.93
CA ALA A 88 -5.53 0.75 6.57
C ALA A 88 -5.42 0.72 5.05
N LEU A 89 -4.35 1.31 4.50
CA LEU A 89 -4.04 1.31 3.08
C LEU A 89 -2.89 0.35 2.81
N PHE A 90 -3.12 -0.61 1.93
CA PHE A 90 -2.11 -1.58 1.50
C PHE A 90 -1.59 -1.18 0.12
N ILE A 91 -0.27 -1.01 0.01
CA ILE A 91 0.39 -0.46 -1.16
C ILE A 91 1.39 -1.47 -1.72
N GLN A 92 1.27 -1.76 -3.01
CA GLN A 92 2.22 -2.56 -3.79
C GLN A 92 2.46 -1.85 -5.13
N ASN A 93 3.71 -1.88 -5.63
CA ASN A 93 4.05 -1.36 -6.95
C ASN A 93 3.50 0.05 -7.23
N ASP A 94 3.67 0.95 -6.26
CA ASP A 94 3.19 2.33 -6.32
C ASP A 94 1.68 2.47 -6.54
N ALA A 95 0.89 1.52 -6.06
CA ALA A 95 -0.56 1.57 -6.10
C ALA A 95 -1.18 1.10 -4.77
N VAL A 96 -2.29 1.70 -4.39
CA VAL A 96 -3.13 1.19 -3.31
C VAL A 96 -3.90 -0.01 -3.85
N ILE A 97 -3.55 -1.21 -3.37
CA ILE A 97 -4.14 -2.48 -3.83
C ILE A 97 -5.33 -2.92 -2.97
N ASP A 98 -5.40 -2.41 -1.75
CA ASP A 98 -6.48 -2.67 -0.81
C ASP A 98 -6.59 -1.51 0.18
N ALA A 99 -7.82 -1.22 0.62
CA ALA A 99 -8.10 -0.20 1.61
C ALA A 99 -9.37 -0.55 2.37
N ARG A 100 -9.31 -0.45 3.68
CA ARG A 100 -10.44 -0.80 4.55
C ARG A 100 -10.37 -0.07 5.88
N TYR A 101 -11.45 -0.07 6.63
CA TYR A 101 -11.37 0.32 8.03
C TYR A 101 -10.34 -0.55 8.76
N ALA A 102 -9.47 0.10 9.52
CA ALA A 102 -8.43 -0.58 10.27
C ALA A 102 -9.05 -1.50 11.33
N VAL A 103 -8.47 -2.68 11.46
CA VAL A 103 -8.80 -3.64 12.50
C VAL A 103 -7.60 -3.83 13.44
N GLN A 104 -7.80 -4.49 14.57
CA GLN A 104 -6.78 -4.62 15.61
C GLN A 104 -5.45 -5.19 15.11
N VAL A 105 -5.49 -6.17 14.21
CA VAL A 105 -4.28 -6.79 13.64
C VAL A 105 -3.45 -5.81 12.80
N ASP A 106 -4.04 -4.73 12.28
CA ASP A 106 -3.32 -3.70 11.54
C ASP A 106 -2.44 -2.83 12.44
N SER A 107 -2.68 -2.86 13.76
CA SER A 107 -1.94 -2.10 14.79
C SER A 107 -1.88 -0.60 14.51
N CYS A 108 -2.90 -0.05 13.86
CA CYS A 108 -2.97 1.37 13.53
C CYS A 108 -3.06 2.25 14.80
N GLY A 109 -3.65 1.75 15.89
CA GLY A 109 -3.77 2.48 17.15
C GLY A 109 -2.44 2.75 17.86
N SER A 110 -1.39 2.02 17.53
CA SER A 110 -0.06 2.15 18.15
C SER A 110 0.95 2.91 17.28
N GLN A 111 0.53 3.45 16.14
CA GLN A 111 1.41 4.17 15.23
C GLN A 111 1.54 5.65 15.59
N SER A 112 2.67 6.25 15.18
CA SER A 112 2.83 7.69 15.17
C SER A 112 2.30 8.25 13.85
N TYR A 113 1.66 9.41 13.91
CA TYR A 113 0.99 10.03 12.77
C TYR A 113 1.57 11.38 12.44
N THR A 114 1.60 11.69 11.14
CA THR A 114 2.00 12.98 10.60
C THR A 114 0.84 13.56 9.82
N PRO A 115 0.46 14.84 10.03
CA PRO A 115 -0.52 15.50 9.21
C PRO A 115 -0.11 15.49 7.73
N PHE A 116 -1.07 15.33 6.83
CA PHE A 116 -0.80 15.47 5.39
C PHE A 116 -1.97 16.15 4.69
N ASP A 117 -1.67 16.83 3.60
CA ASP A 117 -2.67 17.42 2.73
C ASP A 117 -3.26 16.34 1.81
N VAL A 118 -4.53 16.03 1.98
CA VAL A 118 -5.23 15.01 1.21
C VAL A 118 -5.43 15.39 -0.27
N VAL A 119 -5.24 16.65 -0.63
CA VAL A 119 -5.33 17.11 -2.02
C VAL A 119 -4.00 16.97 -2.74
N THR A 120 -2.92 17.40 -2.09
CA THR A 120 -1.57 17.44 -2.70
C THR A 120 -0.69 16.25 -2.32
N GLY A 121 -1.02 15.54 -1.23
CA GLY A 121 -0.19 14.47 -0.68
C GLY A 121 1.08 14.95 0.01
N VAL A 122 1.16 16.25 0.34
CA VAL A 122 2.32 16.82 1.04
C VAL A 122 2.23 16.53 2.53
N LEU A 123 3.30 15.97 3.10
CA LEU A 123 3.42 15.73 4.53
C LEU A 123 3.65 17.05 5.28
N GLY A 124 2.92 17.24 6.37
CA GLY A 124 3.13 18.31 7.31
C GLY A 124 4.28 18.01 8.29
N ARG A 125 4.39 18.80 9.34
CA ARG A 125 5.32 18.50 10.45
C ARG A 125 4.69 17.45 11.35
N PRO A 126 5.47 16.47 11.84
CA PRO A 126 4.99 15.51 12.83
C PRO A 126 4.41 16.26 14.04
N THR A 127 3.20 15.88 14.42
CA THR A 127 2.59 16.37 15.66
C THR A 127 3.34 15.71 16.82
N ALA A 128 3.79 16.49 17.79
CA ALA A 128 4.38 15.93 19.00
C ALA A 128 3.38 14.94 19.64
N PRO A 129 3.87 13.81 20.20
CA PRO A 129 2.99 12.85 20.87
C PRO A 129 2.14 13.60 21.90
N ARG A 130 0.84 13.41 21.85
CA ARG A 130 -0.04 13.94 22.91
C ARG A 130 0.38 13.30 24.22
N GLN A 131 0.98 14.08 25.09
CA GLN A 131 1.22 13.61 26.45
C GLN A 131 -0.13 13.24 27.07
N PRO A 132 -0.25 12.05 27.68
CA PRO A 132 -1.44 11.73 28.44
C PRO A 132 -1.61 12.79 29.54
N PRO A 133 -2.84 13.21 29.85
CA PRO A 133 -3.07 14.16 30.91
C PRO A 133 -2.43 13.65 32.19
N LEU A 134 -1.60 14.49 32.80
CA LEU A 134 -1.05 14.24 34.13
C LEU A 134 -2.22 14.34 35.12
N TYR A 135 -2.62 13.23 35.67
CA TYR A 135 -3.57 13.18 36.78
C TYR A 135 -2.83 13.41 38.11
#